data_bb005c34d3a0b87f9a718d6e37095374
#
_entry.id   bb005c34d3a0b87f9a718d6e37095374
#
_cell.length_a   1.000
_cell.length_b   1.000
_cell.length_c   1.000
_cell.angle_alpha   90.00
_cell.angle_beta   90.00
_cell.angle_gamma   90.00
#
_symmetry.space_group_name_H-M   'P 1'
#
loop_
_entity.id
_entity.type
_entity.pdbx_description
1 polymer ?
#
loop_
_entity_poly.entity_id
_entity_poly.type
_entity_poly.pdbx_seq_one_letter_code
_entity_poly.pdbx_strand_id
1 'polypeptide(L)'
;MDFSGIAGKLTADAGVSADNFLYVALYISFVNSFLEEFFFRGFAFISLKKITSRGFAYVFSAVLFALYHAGMTAGYFNFGVFAITLGGLTVAGVIFNFLNEKSENIYTSWLVHMFANFAINTVGFILFGMI
;
A
#
# COMPACT_ATOMS: atom_id res chain seq x y z
N MET A 1 6.55 14.30 15.77
CA MET A 1 7.07 13.54 14.63
C MET A 1 7.80 14.55 13.75
N ASP A 2 9.08 14.38 13.52
CA ASP A 2 9.84 15.29 12.67
C ASP A 2 9.63 14.90 11.20
N PHE A 3 8.72 15.59 10.53
CA PHE A 3 8.39 15.35 9.15
C PHE A 3 9.45 15.87 8.16
N SER A 4 10.29 16.81 8.56
CA SER A 4 11.35 17.36 7.70
C SER A 4 12.41 16.31 7.35
N GLY A 5 12.73 15.43 8.30
CA GLY A 5 13.63 14.31 8.07
C GLY A 5 13.10 13.26 7.10
N ILE A 6 11.76 13.09 7.01
CA ILE A 6 11.15 12.09 6.11
C ILE A 6 11.30 12.54 4.64
N ALA A 7 11.02 13.81 4.33
CA ALA A 7 11.18 14.33 2.97
C ALA A 7 12.61 14.21 2.48
N GLY A 8 13.60 14.58 3.33
CA GLY A 8 15.03 14.42 3.02
C GLY A 8 15.42 12.97 2.76
N LYS A 9 14.90 12.04 3.53
CA LYS A 9 15.13 10.61 3.36
C LYS A 9 14.52 10.07 2.07
N LEU A 10 13.29 10.45 1.74
CA LEU A 10 12.63 10.08 0.48
C LEU A 10 13.44 10.57 -0.73
N THR A 11 14.00 11.77 -0.63
CA THR A 11 14.86 12.30 -1.70
C THR A 11 16.16 11.50 -1.82
N ALA A 12 16.80 11.17 -0.70
CA ALA A 12 18.08 10.46 -0.70
C ALA A 12 17.94 9.00 -1.13
N ASP A 13 16.92 8.30 -0.62
CA ASP A 13 16.77 6.85 -0.79
C ASP A 13 16.00 6.47 -2.08
N ALA A 14 15.01 7.28 -2.47
CA ALA A 14 14.11 6.98 -3.57
C ALA A 14 14.15 8.02 -4.72
N GLY A 15 14.94 9.08 -4.61
CA GLY A 15 15.01 10.15 -5.62
C GLY A 15 13.71 10.94 -5.75
N VAL A 16 12.85 10.93 -4.74
CA VAL A 16 11.56 11.63 -4.74
C VAL A 16 11.78 13.05 -4.23
N SER A 17 11.40 14.06 -5.02
CA SER A 17 11.52 15.48 -4.71
C SER A 17 10.24 16.24 -5.05
N ALA A 18 10.13 17.50 -4.63
CA ALA A 18 9.01 18.36 -5.01
C ALA A 18 8.79 18.41 -6.53
N ASP A 19 9.87 18.41 -7.32
CA ASP A 19 9.78 18.54 -8.78
C ASP A 19 9.18 17.32 -9.48
N ASN A 20 9.32 16.13 -8.90
CA ASN A 20 8.82 14.89 -9.50
C ASN A 20 7.69 14.23 -8.70
N PHE A 21 7.35 14.74 -7.50
CA PHE A 21 6.38 14.10 -6.60
C PHE A 21 5.01 13.90 -7.24
N LEU A 22 4.52 14.83 -8.03
CA LEU A 22 3.23 14.69 -8.73
C LEU A 22 3.21 13.44 -9.63
N TYR A 23 4.26 13.23 -10.42
CA TYR A 23 4.36 12.06 -11.29
C TYR A 23 4.48 10.75 -10.51
N VAL A 24 5.26 10.78 -9.41
CA VAL A 24 5.38 9.63 -8.50
C VAL A 24 4.04 9.31 -7.85
N ALA A 25 3.31 10.31 -7.37
CA ALA A 25 2.00 10.15 -6.75
C ALA A 25 0.97 9.56 -7.73
N LEU A 26 0.94 10.04 -8.97
CA LEU A 26 0.08 9.48 -10.02
C LEU A 26 0.46 8.02 -10.35
N TYR A 27 1.76 7.74 -10.51
CA TYR A 27 2.23 6.39 -10.76
C TYR A 27 1.84 5.42 -9.63
N ILE A 28 2.08 5.79 -8.37
CA ILE A 28 1.74 4.98 -7.21
C ILE A 28 0.22 4.75 -7.13
N SER A 29 -0.57 5.79 -7.37
CA SER A 29 -2.02 5.70 -7.25
C SER A 29 -2.67 4.86 -8.34
N PHE A 30 -2.23 4.97 -9.59
CA PHE A 30 -2.86 4.28 -10.72
C PHE A 30 -2.16 2.96 -11.07
N VAL A 31 -0.86 3.03 -11.31
CA VAL A 31 -0.12 1.89 -11.88
C VAL A 31 0.33 0.92 -10.79
N ASN A 32 1.03 1.42 -9.78
CA ASN A 32 1.56 0.56 -8.73
C ASN A 32 0.44 -0.11 -7.94
N SER A 33 -0.60 0.63 -7.56
CA SER A 33 -1.76 0.05 -6.88
C SER A 33 -2.46 -1.03 -7.70
N PHE A 34 -2.56 -0.85 -9.03
CA PHE A 34 -3.10 -1.88 -9.91
C PHE A 34 -2.24 -3.15 -9.90
N LEU A 35 -0.92 -3.01 -10.02
CA LEU A 35 0.01 -4.14 -9.99
C LEU A 35 -0.02 -4.87 -8.63
N GLU A 36 -0.13 -4.11 -7.54
CA GLU A 36 -0.28 -4.69 -6.20
C GLU A 36 -1.59 -5.46 -6.06
N GLU A 37 -2.72 -4.91 -6.48
CA GLU A 37 -3.99 -5.62 -6.44
C GLU A 37 -4.00 -6.85 -7.36
N PHE A 38 -3.39 -6.75 -8.53
CA PHE A 38 -3.23 -7.90 -9.42
C PHE A 38 -2.46 -9.03 -8.74
N PHE A 39 -1.33 -8.72 -8.08
CA PHE A 39 -0.50 -9.72 -7.43
C PHE A 39 -1.14 -10.24 -6.14
N PHE A 40 -1.48 -9.34 -5.19
CA PHE A 40 -1.95 -9.75 -3.86
C PHE A 40 -3.39 -10.27 -3.87
N ARG A 41 -4.27 -9.73 -4.69
CA ARG A 41 -5.68 -10.11 -4.73
C ARG A 41 -5.98 -11.06 -5.88
N GLY A 42 -5.49 -10.78 -7.06
CA GLY A 42 -5.68 -11.67 -8.20
C GLY A 42 -4.97 -13.01 -8.00
N PHE A 43 -3.68 -12.99 -7.74
CA PHE A 43 -2.87 -14.21 -7.61
C PHE A 43 -2.86 -14.76 -6.17
N ALA A 44 -2.38 -13.99 -5.20
CA ALA A 44 -2.17 -14.47 -3.83
C ALA A 44 -3.46 -14.64 -3.01
N PHE A 45 -4.64 -14.20 -3.50
CA PHE A 45 -5.92 -14.42 -2.85
C PHE A 45 -6.89 -15.21 -3.71
N ILE A 46 -7.38 -14.64 -4.84
CA ILE A 46 -8.44 -15.28 -5.64
C ILE A 46 -7.99 -16.64 -6.21
N SER A 47 -6.79 -16.69 -6.78
CA SER A 47 -6.26 -17.94 -7.32
C SER A 47 -5.90 -18.94 -6.22
N LEU A 48 -5.26 -18.49 -5.15
CA LEU A 48 -4.87 -19.35 -4.03
C LEU A 48 -6.10 -19.94 -3.31
N LYS A 49 -7.17 -19.17 -3.14
CA LYS A 49 -8.43 -19.63 -2.54
C LYS A 49 -9.06 -20.82 -3.29
N LYS A 50 -8.78 -20.99 -4.59
CA LYS A 50 -9.30 -22.12 -5.37
C LYS A 50 -8.63 -23.45 -5.05
N ILE A 51 -7.42 -23.42 -4.51
CA ILE A 51 -6.60 -24.62 -4.24
C ILE A 51 -6.25 -24.81 -2.77
N THR A 52 -6.66 -23.87 -1.90
CA THR A 52 -6.43 -23.92 -0.44
C THR A 52 -7.69 -23.57 0.33
N SER A 53 -7.61 -23.56 1.67
CA SER A 53 -8.71 -23.07 2.49
C SER A 53 -8.89 -21.56 2.36
N ARG A 54 -10.14 -21.10 2.42
CA ARG A 54 -10.50 -19.67 2.41
C ARG A 54 -9.72 -18.86 3.46
N GLY A 55 -9.67 -19.38 4.70
CA GLY A 55 -8.97 -18.71 5.79
C GLY A 55 -7.47 -18.54 5.54
N PHE A 56 -6.84 -19.59 5.01
CA PHE A 56 -5.41 -19.52 4.65
C PHE A 56 -5.15 -18.47 3.56
N ALA A 57 -5.95 -18.43 2.51
CA ALA A 57 -5.80 -17.46 1.44
C ALA A 57 -5.97 -16.00 1.95
N TYR A 58 -6.92 -15.78 2.87
CA TYR A 58 -7.11 -14.47 3.51
C TYR A 58 -5.89 -14.02 4.29
N VAL A 59 -5.39 -14.87 5.19
CA VAL A 59 -4.26 -14.53 6.05
C VAL A 59 -2.99 -14.38 5.22
N PHE A 60 -2.73 -15.32 4.32
CA PHE A 60 -1.54 -15.31 3.48
C PHE A 60 -1.44 -14.04 2.64
N SER A 61 -2.50 -13.68 1.90
CA SER A 61 -2.53 -12.49 1.06
C SER A 61 -2.40 -11.20 1.88
N ALA A 62 -3.13 -11.08 3.00
CA ALA A 62 -3.09 -9.88 3.84
C ALA A 62 -1.73 -9.68 4.51
N VAL A 63 -1.13 -10.75 5.04
CA VAL A 63 0.19 -10.69 5.67
C VAL A 63 1.28 -10.42 4.62
N LEU A 64 1.22 -11.07 3.47
CA LEU A 64 2.18 -10.85 2.38
C LEU A 64 2.15 -9.38 1.90
N PHE A 65 0.95 -8.80 1.78
CA PHE A 65 0.77 -7.39 1.45
C PHE A 65 1.40 -6.47 2.51
N ALA A 66 1.17 -6.74 3.79
CA ALA A 66 1.78 -5.96 4.87
C ALA A 66 3.32 -6.10 4.89
N LEU A 67 3.84 -7.31 4.71
CA LEU A 67 5.29 -7.56 4.66
C LEU A 67 5.97 -6.88 3.47
N TYR A 68 5.33 -6.84 2.31
CA TYR A 68 5.83 -6.08 1.17
C TYR A 68 6.02 -4.59 1.52
N HIS A 69 5.04 -3.99 2.18
CA HIS A 69 5.12 -2.61 2.63
C HIS A 69 6.11 -2.42 3.81
N ALA A 70 6.34 -3.47 4.61
CA ALA A 70 7.35 -3.42 5.66
C ALA A 70 8.74 -3.13 5.10
N GLY A 71 9.10 -3.77 3.98
CA GLY A 71 10.36 -3.51 3.29
C GLY A 71 10.50 -2.07 2.80
N MET A 72 9.39 -1.44 2.39
CA MET A 72 9.38 -0.06 1.91
C MET A 72 9.38 0.97 3.04
N THR A 73 8.80 0.63 4.20
CA THR A 73 8.64 1.56 5.34
C THR A 73 9.68 1.38 6.43
N ALA A 74 10.49 0.32 6.35
CA ALA A 74 11.56 0.05 7.30
C ALA A 74 12.57 1.22 7.36
N GLY A 75 12.86 1.69 8.57
CA GLY A 75 13.81 2.78 8.78
C GLY A 75 13.24 4.21 8.65
N TYR A 76 11.99 4.38 8.20
CA TYR A 76 11.34 5.70 8.15
C TYR A 76 10.64 6.07 9.46
N PHE A 77 10.25 5.09 10.26
CA PHE A 77 9.47 5.27 11.46
C PHE A 77 10.11 4.61 12.67
N ASN A 78 9.77 5.08 13.87
CA ASN A 78 10.09 4.36 15.10
C ASN A 78 9.29 3.05 15.15
N PHE A 79 9.73 2.12 16.01
CA PHE A 79 9.14 0.79 16.11
C PHE A 79 7.62 0.80 16.38
N GLY A 80 7.13 1.70 17.23
CA GLY A 80 5.71 1.78 17.56
C GLY A 80 4.85 2.17 16.36
N VAL A 81 5.25 3.20 15.61
CA VAL A 81 4.56 3.63 14.39
C VAL A 81 4.66 2.57 13.31
N PHE A 82 5.82 1.96 13.14
CA PHE A 82 6.02 0.86 12.21
C PHE A 82 5.08 -0.33 12.49
N ALA A 83 4.96 -0.75 13.76
CA ALA A 83 4.05 -1.83 14.14
C ALA A 83 2.58 -1.50 13.88
N ILE A 84 2.15 -0.25 14.19
CA ILE A 84 0.78 0.22 13.89
C ILE A 84 0.55 0.24 12.38
N THR A 85 1.51 0.68 11.59
CA THR A 85 1.42 0.69 10.12
C THR A 85 1.24 -0.72 9.57
N LEU A 86 2.02 -1.69 10.02
CA LEU A 86 1.87 -3.09 9.60
C LEU A 86 0.52 -3.69 10.00
N GLY A 87 0.05 -3.40 11.22
CA GLY A 87 -1.27 -3.81 11.67
C GLY A 87 -2.38 -3.23 10.76
N GLY A 88 -2.32 -1.93 10.49
CA GLY A 88 -3.23 -1.23 9.59
C GLY A 88 -3.23 -1.81 8.17
N LEU A 89 -2.05 -2.07 7.61
CA LEU A 89 -1.90 -2.68 6.29
C LEU A 89 -2.45 -4.11 6.23
N THR A 90 -2.27 -4.88 7.30
CA THR A 90 -2.86 -6.23 7.40
C THR A 90 -4.39 -6.16 7.40
N VAL A 91 -4.97 -5.24 8.18
CA VAL A 91 -6.43 -5.01 8.20
C VAL A 91 -6.93 -4.54 6.83
N ALA A 92 -6.24 -3.59 6.20
CA ALA A 92 -6.56 -3.16 4.83
C ALA A 92 -6.51 -4.32 3.84
N GLY A 93 -5.49 -5.18 3.95
CA GLY A 93 -5.38 -6.41 3.15
C GLY A 93 -6.58 -7.34 3.29
N VAL A 94 -7.07 -7.53 4.51
CA VAL A 94 -8.29 -8.33 4.77
C VAL A 94 -9.53 -7.68 4.16
N ILE A 95 -9.67 -6.36 4.28
CA ILE A 95 -10.79 -5.60 3.68
C ILE A 95 -10.78 -5.74 2.16
N PHE A 96 -9.61 -5.59 1.52
CA PHE A 96 -9.47 -5.74 0.08
C PHE A 96 -9.79 -7.15 -0.40
N ASN A 97 -9.34 -8.17 0.34
CA ASN A 97 -9.72 -9.56 0.07
C ASN A 97 -11.24 -9.76 0.14
N PHE A 98 -11.90 -9.16 1.14
CA PHE A 98 -13.34 -9.24 1.28
C PHE A 98 -14.10 -8.58 0.13
N LEU A 99 -13.64 -7.41 -0.33
CA LEU A 99 -14.22 -6.73 -1.49
C LEU A 99 -14.10 -7.57 -2.76
N ASN A 100 -12.93 -8.18 -2.98
CA ASN A 100 -12.67 -9.01 -4.16
C ASN A 100 -13.33 -10.37 -4.10
N GLU A 101 -13.52 -10.93 -2.90
CA GLU A 101 -14.27 -12.18 -2.76
C GLU A 101 -15.72 -12.05 -3.21
N LYS A 102 -16.34 -10.89 -2.95
CA LYS A 102 -17.72 -10.61 -3.38
C LYS A 102 -17.86 -10.35 -4.88
N SER A 103 -16.90 -9.64 -5.46
CA SER A 103 -16.93 -9.24 -6.87
C SER A 103 -16.25 -10.25 -7.81
N GLU A 104 -15.45 -11.15 -7.26
CA GLU A 104 -14.58 -12.09 -7.99
C GLU A 104 -13.65 -11.42 -9.01
N ASN A 105 -13.34 -10.14 -8.80
CA ASN A 105 -12.39 -9.35 -9.61
C ASN A 105 -11.62 -8.38 -8.72
N ILE A 106 -10.57 -7.79 -9.26
CA ILE A 106 -9.67 -6.88 -8.51
C ILE A 106 -10.06 -5.40 -8.61
N TYR A 107 -11.03 -5.05 -9.43
CA TYR A 107 -11.31 -3.63 -9.73
C TYR A 107 -11.87 -2.89 -8.53
N THR A 108 -12.69 -3.54 -7.70
CA THR A 108 -13.27 -2.89 -6.51
C THR A 108 -12.20 -2.53 -5.49
N SER A 109 -11.29 -3.46 -5.17
CA SER A 109 -10.20 -3.18 -4.25
C SER A 109 -9.19 -2.21 -4.85
N TRP A 110 -8.91 -2.31 -6.15
CA TRP A 110 -8.04 -1.35 -6.83
C TRP A 110 -8.56 0.08 -6.73
N LEU A 111 -9.84 0.32 -6.95
CA LEU A 111 -10.42 1.66 -6.78
C LEU A 111 -10.26 2.18 -5.35
N VAL A 112 -10.56 1.34 -4.35
CA VAL A 112 -10.40 1.74 -2.95
C VAL A 112 -8.94 2.00 -2.61
N HIS A 113 -8.02 1.15 -3.09
CA HIS A 113 -6.58 1.30 -2.90
C HIS A 113 -6.06 2.60 -3.55
N MET A 114 -6.49 2.88 -4.77
CA MET A 114 -6.16 4.12 -5.48
C MET A 114 -6.56 5.37 -4.68
N PHE A 115 -7.79 5.40 -4.15
CA PHE A 115 -8.24 6.53 -3.31
C PHE A 115 -7.49 6.59 -1.97
N ALA A 116 -7.12 5.46 -1.36
CA ALA A 116 -6.26 5.45 -0.19
C ALA A 116 -4.88 6.06 -0.51
N ASN A 117 -4.31 5.73 -1.67
CA ASN A 117 -3.05 6.33 -2.12
C ASN A 117 -3.18 7.84 -2.36
N PHE A 118 -4.29 8.33 -2.91
CA PHE A 118 -4.52 9.77 -3.03
C PHE A 118 -4.54 10.46 -1.66
N ALA A 119 -5.19 9.86 -0.67
CA ALA A 119 -5.20 10.40 0.69
C ALA A 119 -3.79 10.44 1.30
N ILE A 120 -3.01 9.38 1.15
CA ILE A 120 -1.61 9.32 1.64
C ILE A 120 -0.73 10.32 0.88
N ASN A 121 -0.88 10.43 -0.44
CA ASN A 121 -0.11 11.36 -1.26
C ASN A 121 -0.41 12.82 -0.90
N THR A 122 -1.61 13.15 -0.38
CA THR A 122 -1.89 14.48 0.15
C THR A 122 -0.92 14.85 1.28
N VAL A 123 -0.59 13.89 2.16
CA VAL A 123 0.44 14.09 3.18
C VAL A 123 1.80 14.34 2.54
N GLY A 124 2.13 13.63 1.46
CA GLY A 124 3.36 13.85 0.69
C GLY A 124 3.43 15.25 0.09
N PHE A 125 2.34 15.78 -0.48
CA PHE A 125 2.29 17.16 -0.99
C PHE A 125 2.56 18.18 0.11
N ILE A 126 2.04 17.96 1.33
CA ILE A 126 2.33 18.81 2.50
C ILE A 126 3.80 18.71 2.89
N LEU A 127 4.37 17.49 2.93
CA LEU A 127 5.77 17.27 3.32
C LEU A 127 6.77 17.96 2.37
N PHE A 128 6.45 18.03 1.10
CA PHE A 128 7.27 18.72 0.09
C PHE A 128 6.90 20.20 -0.09
N GLY A 129 5.99 20.75 0.74
CA GLY A 129 5.59 22.16 0.69
C GLY A 129 4.89 22.57 -0.60
N MET A 130 4.20 21.64 -1.24
CA MET A 130 3.48 21.88 -2.51
C MET A 130 2.05 22.39 -2.28
N ILE A 131 1.49 22.16 -1.10
CA ILE A 131 0.20 22.64 -0.60
C ILE A 131 0.29 22.98 0.88
#